data_4ca851c075679349e4988b5b2f4e194f
#
_entry.id   4ca851c075679349e4988b5b2f4e194f
#
_cell.length_a   1.000
_cell.length_b   1.000
_cell.length_c   1.000
_cell.angle_alpha   90.00
_cell.angle_beta   90.00
_cell.angle_gamma   90.00
#
_symmetry.space_group_name_H-M   'P 1'
#
loop_
_entity.id
_entity.type
_entity.pdbx_description
1 polymer ?
#
loop_
_entity_poly.entity_id
_entity_poly.type
_entity_poly.pdbx_seq_one_letter_code
_entity_poly.pdbx_strand_id
1 'polypeptide(L)'
;MLTNSDLLVKEIIKNDVKKLFCVPGGGCMIMQDAAIRSKALTPVCFHSEQAAVLAAEFYGRNSNCGIGVAMVTTGPGATNTVSSVTSAWLDSRPLIVILGQVKFPDLIKNDNKIRAYGVQYVDTKNIFKGISKEFIRLRESDDITFEVQRAFNLAKSGRPGPVTVSYT
;
A
#
# COMPACT_ATOMS: atom_id res chain seq x y z
N MET A 1 3.25 -13.52 19.61
CA MET A 1 3.32 -12.04 19.50
C MET A 1 2.85 -11.68 18.10
N LEU A 2 2.00 -10.66 17.94
CA LEU A 2 1.57 -10.18 16.62
C LEU A 2 2.71 -9.37 15.99
N THR A 3 2.96 -9.60 14.70
CA THR A 3 3.91 -8.79 13.92
C THR A 3 3.25 -7.51 13.42
N ASN A 4 4.03 -6.54 12.96
CA ASN A 4 3.49 -5.33 12.31
C ASN A 4 2.63 -5.67 11.08
N SER A 5 2.98 -6.73 10.34
CA SER A 5 2.16 -7.24 9.23
C SER A 5 0.82 -7.78 9.70
N ASP A 6 0.78 -8.50 10.82
CA ASP A 6 -0.48 -9.00 11.40
C ASP A 6 -1.37 -7.84 11.87
N LEU A 7 -0.79 -6.80 12.48
CA LEU A 7 -1.54 -5.59 12.89
C LEU A 7 -2.11 -4.84 11.70
N LEU A 8 -1.32 -4.66 10.63
CA LEU A 8 -1.76 -4.01 9.41
C LEU A 8 -2.93 -4.79 8.77
N VAL A 9 -2.81 -6.10 8.63
CA VAL A 9 -3.87 -6.96 8.10
C VAL A 9 -5.13 -6.89 8.97
N LYS A 10 -4.99 -6.89 10.28
CA LYS A 10 -6.10 -6.76 11.23
C LYS A 10 -6.86 -5.44 11.04
N GLU A 11 -6.14 -4.33 10.83
CA GLU A 11 -6.79 -3.04 10.59
C GLU A 11 -7.49 -2.97 9.23
N ILE A 12 -6.94 -3.59 8.18
CA ILE A 12 -7.61 -3.73 6.89
C ILE A 12 -8.95 -4.48 7.06
N ILE A 13 -8.95 -5.58 7.81
CA ILE A 13 -10.14 -6.39 8.08
C ILE A 13 -11.19 -5.59 8.89
N LYS A 14 -10.78 -4.82 9.89
CA LYS A 14 -11.67 -3.96 10.68
C LYS A 14 -12.41 -2.90 9.85
N ASN A 15 -11.81 -2.48 8.74
CA ASN A 15 -12.44 -1.57 7.78
C ASN A 15 -13.33 -2.28 6.76
N ASP A 16 -13.73 -3.51 7.07
CA ASP A 16 -14.63 -4.38 6.28
C ASP A 16 -14.12 -4.74 4.88
N VAL A 17 -12.82 -4.63 4.67
CA VAL A 17 -12.17 -5.06 3.43
C VAL A 17 -12.00 -6.58 3.45
N LYS A 18 -12.51 -7.27 2.44
CA LYS A 18 -12.46 -8.74 2.31
C LYS A 18 -11.44 -9.22 1.27
N LYS A 19 -11.02 -8.36 0.36
CA LYS A 19 -10.12 -8.70 -0.74
C LYS A 19 -8.90 -7.77 -0.73
N LEU A 20 -7.72 -8.36 -0.89
CA LEU A 20 -6.45 -7.66 -1.04
C LEU A 20 -5.91 -7.94 -2.44
N PHE A 21 -5.93 -6.94 -3.31
CA PHE A 21 -5.47 -7.09 -4.69
C PHE A 21 -3.96 -6.92 -4.75
N CYS A 22 -3.23 -7.87 -5.31
CA CYS A 22 -1.78 -7.84 -5.20
C CYS A 22 -1.05 -8.49 -6.38
N VAL A 23 0.21 -8.09 -6.55
CA VAL A 23 1.21 -8.87 -7.28
C VAL A 23 2.23 -9.38 -6.27
N PRO A 24 2.45 -10.70 -6.18
CA PRO A 24 3.43 -11.27 -5.25
C PRO A 24 4.84 -10.76 -5.51
N GLY A 25 5.58 -10.51 -4.43
CA GLY A 25 6.98 -10.09 -4.53
C GLY A 25 7.68 -10.02 -3.17
N GLY A 26 9.01 -10.05 -3.19
CA GLY A 26 9.83 -10.14 -1.97
C GLY A 26 9.59 -9.01 -0.96
N GLY A 27 9.35 -7.78 -1.43
CA GLY A 27 9.14 -6.63 -0.55
C GLY A 27 7.77 -6.59 0.13
N CYS A 28 6.84 -7.52 -0.19
CA CYS A 28 5.52 -7.59 0.44
C CYS A 28 5.16 -9.00 0.92
N MET A 29 6.09 -9.94 0.85
CA MET A 29 5.88 -11.37 1.13
C MET A 29 5.33 -11.63 2.54
N ILE A 30 5.87 -10.96 3.57
CA ILE A 30 5.46 -11.16 4.97
C ILE A 30 4.01 -10.70 5.19
N MET A 31 3.62 -9.61 4.51
CA MET A 31 2.23 -9.12 4.59
C MET A 31 1.26 -10.04 3.85
N GLN A 32 1.66 -10.59 2.71
CA GLN A 32 0.85 -11.57 1.99
C GLN A 32 0.63 -12.82 2.84
N ASP A 33 1.67 -13.31 3.49
CA ASP A 33 1.57 -14.42 4.45
C ASP A 33 0.60 -14.10 5.60
N ALA A 34 0.71 -12.91 6.19
CA ALA A 34 -0.21 -12.45 7.24
C ALA A 34 -1.68 -12.42 6.75
N ALA A 35 -1.91 -11.94 5.51
CA ALA A 35 -3.24 -11.92 4.91
C ALA A 35 -3.80 -13.34 4.73
N ILE A 36 -3.00 -14.28 4.23
CA ILE A 36 -3.38 -15.69 4.06
C ILE A 36 -3.69 -16.34 5.42
N ARG A 37 -2.82 -16.12 6.42
CA ARG A 37 -3.01 -16.68 7.78
C ARG A 37 -4.25 -16.14 8.47
N SER A 38 -4.67 -14.93 8.17
CA SER A 38 -5.85 -14.30 8.77
C SER A 38 -7.16 -15.00 8.43
N LYS A 39 -7.22 -15.70 7.28
CA LYS A 39 -8.41 -16.35 6.68
C LYS A 39 -9.59 -15.39 6.43
N ALA A 40 -9.51 -14.14 6.86
CA ALA A 40 -10.56 -13.14 6.72
C ALA A 40 -10.29 -12.12 5.60
N LEU A 41 -9.03 -11.98 5.18
CA LEU A 41 -8.61 -11.13 4.05
C LEU A 41 -8.06 -12.05 2.95
N THR A 42 -8.76 -12.12 1.82
CA THR A 42 -8.38 -12.99 0.70
C THR A 42 -7.46 -12.24 -0.27
N PRO A 43 -6.19 -12.65 -0.45
CA PRO A 43 -5.35 -12.13 -1.53
C PRO A 43 -5.91 -12.52 -2.90
N VAL A 44 -5.98 -11.56 -3.81
CA VAL A 44 -6.34 -11.75 -5.22
C VAL A 44 -5.14 -11.37 -6.05
N CYS A 45 -4.43 -12.37 -6.58
CA CYS A 45 -3.17 -12.17 -7.28
C CYS A 45 -3.39 -11.81 -8.75
N PHE A 46 -2.59 -10.86 -9.23
CA PHE A 46 -2.55 -10.39 -10.61
C PHE A 46 -1.16 -10.59 -11.23
N HIS A 47 -1.09 -10.48 -12.55
CA HIS A 47 0.18 -10.47 -13.30
C HIS A 47 0.70 -9.06 -13.58
N SER A 48 -0.04 -8.03 -13.20
CA SER A 48 0.31 -6.62 -13.39
C SER A 48 -0.14 -5.80 -12.20
N GLU A 49 0.74 -4.97 -11.68
CA GLU A 49 0.47 -4.09 -10.54
C GLU A 49 -0.57 -3.03 -10.90
N GLN A 50 -0.52 -2.51 -12.14
CA GLN A 50 -1.53 -1.59 -12.65
C GLN A 50 -2.92 -2.22 -12.63
N ALA A 51 -3.04 -3.46 -13.10
CA ALA A 51 -4.31 -4.18 -13.12
C ALA A 51 -4.81 -4.48 -11.69
N ALA A 52 -3.91 -4.86 -10.78
CA ALA A 52 -4.25 -5.09 -9.37
C ALA A 52 -4.84 -3.84 -8.70
N VAL A 53 -4.22 -2.67 -8.91
CA VAL A 53 -4.69 -1.40 -8.34
C VAL A 53 -6.01 -0.96 -8.95
N LEU A 54 -6.19 -1.07 -10.28
CA LEU A 54 -7.47 -0.80 -10.94
C LEU A 54 -8.58 -1.72 -10.41
N ALA A 55 -8.30 -3.03 -10.29
CA ALA A 55 -9.25 -3.98 -9.76
C ALA A 55 -9.63 -3.67 -8.30
N ALA A 56 -8.66 -3.25 -7.46
CA ALA A 56 -8.92 -2.81 -6.10
C ALA A 56 -9.86 -1.61 -6.08
N GLU A 57 -9.59 -0.60 -6.90
CA GLU A 57 -10.41 0.62 -7.00
C GLU A 57 -11.85 0.29 -7.42
N PHE A 58 -12.03 -0.53 -8.48
CA PHE A 58 -13.35 -0.95 -8.93
C PHE A 58 -14.09 -1.82 -7.90
N TYR A 59 -13.37 -2.71 -7.22
CA TYR A 59 -13.95 -3.48 -6.12
C TYR A 59 -14.43 -2.56 -4.99
N GLY A 60 -13.63 -1.56 -4.63
CA GLY A 60 -13.99 -0.58 -3.60
C GLY A 60 -15.30 0.15 -3.92
N ARG A 61 -15.52 0.54 -5.17
CA ARG A 61 -16.77 1.20 -5.61
C ARG A 61 -18.02 0.34 -5.39
N ASN A 62 -17.89 -0.96 -5.55
CA ASN A 62 -19.00 -1.91 -5.58
C ASN A 62 -19.11 -2.72 -4.28
N SER A 63 -18.26 -2.45 -3.29
CA SER A 63 -18.27 -3.13 -2.00
C SER A 63 -18.85 -2.24 -0.89
N ASN A 64 -19.40 -2.87 0.14
CA ASN A 64 -19.96 -2.15 1.29
C ASN A 64 -18.90 -1.32 2.05
N CYS A 65 -17.62 -1.72 1.99
CA CYS A 65 -16.55 -0.96 2.63
C CYS A 65 -16.23 0.36 1.91
N GLY A 66 -16.63 0.51 0.64
CA GLY A 66 -16.47 1.74 -0.13
C GLY A 66 -15.01 2.15 -0.40
N ILE A 67 -14.05 1.23 -0.27
CA ILE A 67 -12.62 1.50 -0.47
C ILE A 67 -11.90 0.26 -1.00
N GLY A 68 -11.00 0.47 -1.97
CA GLY A 68 -10.12 -0.57 -2.46
C GLY A 68 -8.81 -0.64 -1.69
N VAL A 69 -8.21 -1.83 -1.58
CA VAL A 69 -6.87 -2.02 -1.03
C VAL A 69 -6.04 -2.86 -1.97
N ALA A 70 -4.91 -2.32 -2.42
CA ALA A 70 -3.94 -3.02 -3.23
C ALA A 70 -2.58 -3.08 -2.53
N MET A 71 -1.79 -4.11 -2.85
CA MET A 71 -0.45 -4.29 -2.32
C MET A 71 0.50 -4.75 -3.42
N VAL A 72 1.64 -4.08 -3.50
CA VAL A 72 2.68 -4.34 -4.49
C VAL A 72 4.07 -4.32 -3.87
N THR A 73 5.03 -4.92 -4.56
CA THR A 73 6.41 -5.01 -4.06
C THR A 73 7.20 -3.72 -4.24
N THR A 74 8.46 -3.75 -3.90
CA THR A 74 9.43 -2.63 -3.91
C THR A 74 9.71 -2.14 -5.33
N GLY A 75 10.07 -0.86 -5.45
CA GLY A 75 10.68 -0.26 -6.64
C GLY A 75 9.81 -0.34 -7.89
N PRO A 76 10.19 -1.13 -8.92
CA PRO A 76 9.41 -1.27 -10.16
C PRO A 76 7.97 -1.70 -9.91
N GLY A 77 7.71 -2.56 -8.92
CA GLY A 77 6.35 -2.92 -8.53
C GLY A 77 5.54 -1.71 -8.06
N ALA A 78 6.14 -0.84 -7.26
CA ALA A 78 5.48 0.39 -6.84
C ALA A 78 5.26 1.35 -8.02
N THR A 79 6.28 1.58 -8.86
CA THR A 79 6.17 2.53 -9.99
C THR A 79 5.18 2.09 -11.06
N ASN A 80 4.97 0.79 -11.25
CA ASN A 80 3.95 0.26 -12.15
C ASN A 80 2.51 0.63 -11.74
N THR A 81 2.28 1.10 -10.51
CA THR A 81 0.96 1.51 -10.04
C THR A 81 0.64 2.98 -10.30
N VAL A 82 1.60 3.79 -10.74
CA VAL A 82 1.45 5.25 -10.89
C VAL A 82 0.22 5.62 -11.72
N SER A 83 0.04 5.01 -12.89
CA SER A 83 -1.11 5.29 -13.76
C SER A 83 -2.45 5.02 -13.07
N SER A 84 -2.57 3.90 -12.37
CA SER A 84 -3.82 3.50 -11.70
C SER A 84 -4.10 4.37 -10.47
N VAL A 85 -3.06 4.75 -9.72
CA VAL A 85 -3.19 5.69 -8.60
C VAL A 85 -3.59 7.07 -9.12
N THR A 86 -3.03 7.51 -10.26
CA THR A 86 -3.41 8.77 -10.92
C THR A 86 -4.88 8.75 -11.33
N SER A 87 -5.37 7.64 -11.90
CA SER A 87 -6.79 7.48 -12.25
C SER A 87 -7.68 7.63 -11.01
N ALA A 88 -7.36 6.95 -9.92
CA ALA A 88 -8.10 7.07 -8.66
C ALA A 88 -8.06 8.50 -8.08
N TRP A 89 -6.92 9.19 -8.22
CA TRP A 89 -6.76 10.58 -7.81
C TRP A 89 -7.67 11.51 -8.58
N LEU A 90 -7.68 11.43 -9.90
CA LEU A 90 -8.51 12.27 -10.78
C LEU A 90 -10.02 12.04 -10.55
N ASP A 91 -10.40 10.79 -10.38
CA ASP A 91 -11.79 10.39 -10.16
C ASP A 91 -12.25 10.51 -8.69
N SER A 92 -11.38 11.00 -7.80
CA SER A 92 -11.68 11.15 -6.37
C SER A 92 -12.12 9.83 -5.72
N ARG A 93 -11.42 8.73 -5.99
CA ARG A 93 -11.76 7.39 -5.51
C ARG A 93 -10.96 7.02 -4.25
N PRO A 94 -11.64 6.58 -3.18
CA PRO A 94 -10.93 6.10 -1.99
C PRO A 94 -10.18 4.80 -2.33
N LEU A 95 -8.87 4.83 -2.12
CA LEU A 95 -7.98 3.72 -2.40
C LEU A 95 -6.81 3.72 -1.42
N ILE A 96 -6.39 2.56 -0.96
CA ILE A 96 -5.12 2.39 -0.26
C ILE A 96 -4.21 1.52 -1.12
N VAL A 97 -3.00 2.02 -1.38
CA VAL A 97 -1.96 1.25 -2.06
C VAL A 97 -0.78 1.07 -1.12
N ILE A 98 -0.55 -0.18 -0.75
CA ILE A 98 0.55 -0.58 0.13
C ILE A 98 1.74 -0.93 -0.75
N LEU A 99 2.84 -0.22 -0.55
CA LEU A 99 4.06 -0.34 -1.32
C LEU A 99 5.13 -1.00 -0.45
N GLY A 100 5.67 -2.13 -0.88
CA GLY A 100 6.88 -2.67 -0.29
C GLY A 100 8.05 -1.69 -0.43
N GLN A 101 9.01 -1.75 0.49
CA GLN A 101 10.18 -0.88 0.45
C GLN A 101 11.44 -1.65 0.89
N VAL A 102 12.61 -1.11 0.58
CA VAL A 102 13.88 -1.60 1.11
C VAL A 102 13.95 -1.42 2.62
N LYS A 103 14.85 -2.13 3.29
CA LYS A 103 15.03 -2.07 4.75
C LYS A 103 15.27 -0.62 5.21
N PHE A 104 14.74 -0.26 6.36
CA PHE A 104 14.83 1.10 6.90
C PHE A 104 16.27 1.64 6.99
N PRO A 105 17.30 0.86 7.40
CA PRO A 105 18.68 1.34 7.36
C PRO A 105 19.17 1.77 5.98
N ASP A 106 18.64 1.17 4.92
CA ASP A 106 19.02 1.54 3.54
C ASP A 106 18.27 2.80 3.07
N LEU A 107 17.07 3.05 3.60
CA LEU A 107 16.30 4.27 3.30
C LEU A 107 16.92 5.55 3.84
N ILE A 108 17.63 5.48 4.97
CA ILE A 108 18.18 6.65 5.65
C ILE A 108 19.63 6.96 5.26
N LYS A 109 20.26 6.08 4.48
CA LYS A 109 21.60 6.35 3.95
C LYS A 109 21.54 7.54 2.99
N ASN A 110 22.41 8.50 3.20
CA ASN A 110 22.49 9.70 2.37
C ASN A 110 23.94 9.90 1.92
N ASP A 111 24.30 9.23 0.84
CA ASP A 111 25.57 9.45 0.15
C ASP A 111 25.27 9.81 -1.30
N ASN A 112 25.52 11.07 -1.66
CA ASN A 112 25.24 11.62 -2.99
C ASN A 112 26.03 10.92 -4.13
N LYS A 113 27.00 10.09 -3.80
CA LYS A 113 27.77 9.31 -4.77
C LYS A 113 27.08 8.00 -5.17
N ILE A 114 26.09 7.56 -4.41
CA ILE A 114 25.37 6.31 -4.64
C ILE A 114 23.94 6.61 -5.04
N ARG A 115 23.54 6.15 -6.23
CA ARG A 115 22.21 6.39 -6.79
C ARG A 115 21.09 5.76 -5.94
N ALA A 116 21.29 4.57 -5.41
CA ALA A 116 20.29 3.84 -4.64
C ALA A 116 20.96 2.87 -3.65
N TYR A 117 20.42 2.83 -2.44
CA TYR A 117 20.77 1.83 -1.44
C TYR A 117 19.68 0.76 -1.39
N GLY A 118 20.09 -0.50 -1.27
CA GLY A 118 19.17 -1.62 -1.28
C GLY A 118 18.68 -2.02 -2.67
N VAL A 119 18.18 -3.26 -2.76
CA VAL A 119 17.69 -3.83 -4.01
C VAL A 119 16.38 -3.18 -4.41
N GLN A 120 16.31 -2.66 -5.63
CA GLN A 120 15.11 -2.03 -6.21
C GLN A 120 14.63 -0.78 -5.46
N TYR A 121 15.52 -0.07 -4.77
CA TYR A 121 15.16 1.20 -4.14
C TYR A 121 14.69 2.24 -5.18
N VAL A 122 13.58 2.88 -4.88
CA VAL A 122 13.06 4.05 -5.59
C VAL A 122 12.47 5.02 -4.56
N ASP A 123 12.63 6.31 -4.80
CA ASP A 123 11.99 7.34 -3.96
C ASP A 123 10.49 7.45 -4.26
N THR A 124 9.76 6.47 -3.73
CA THR A 124 8.31 6.38 -3.89
C THR A 124 7.58 7.59 -3.30
N LYS A 125 8.12 8.21 -2.24
CA LYS A 125 7.50 9.39 -1.64
C LYS A 125 7.38 10.54 -2.64
N ASN A 126 8.46 10.86 -3.34
CA ASN A 126 8.43 11.95 -4.33
C ASN A 126 7.62 11.59 -5.58
N ILE A 127 7.60 10.31 -5.97
CA ILE A 127 6.78 9.85 -7.10
C ILE A 127 5.28 10.00 -6.81
N PHE A 128 4.82 9.61 -5.62
CA PHE A 128 3.40 9.58 -5.30
C PHE A 128 2.85 10.87 -4.68
N LYS A 129 3.72 11.82 -4.31
CA LYS A 129 3.33 13.07 -3.62
C LYS A 129 2.25 13.88 -4.36
N GLY A 130 2.29 13.89 -5.69
CA GLY A 130 1.35 14.67 -6.51
C GLY A 130 0.05 13.94 -6.86
N ILE A 131 -0.05 12.66 -6.58
CA ILE A 131 -1.16 11.79 -6.98
C ILE A 131 -1.77 11.00 -5.81
N SER A 132 -1.43 11.38 -4.59
CA SER A 132 -1.96 10.80 -3.35
C SER A 132 -2.35 11.90 -2.39
N LYS A 133 -3.39 11.68 -1.59
CA LYS A 133 -3.75 12.60 -0.49
C LYS A 133 -2.65 12.67 0.54
N GLU A 134 -2.03 11.51 0.82
CA GLU A 134 -0.86 11.42 1.68
C GLU A 134 -0.01 10.20 1.31
N PHE A 135 1.30 10.32 1.59
CA PHE A 135 2.27 9.23 1.56
C PHE A 135 2.70 8.93 3.00
N ILE A 136 2.23 7.83 3.54
CA ILE A 136 2.53 7.37 4.90
C ILE A 136 3.68 6.37 4.82
N ARG A 137 4.75 6.60 5.58
CA ARG A 137 5.84 5.64 5.75
C ARG A 137 5.72 4.99 7.11
N LEU A 138 5.41 3.72 7.15
CA LEU A 138 5.38 2.94 8.38
C LEU A 138 6.81 2.58 8.78
N ARG A 139 7.14 2.85 10.03
CA ARG A 139 8.41 2.50 10.68
C ARG A 139 8.14 1.42 11.72
N GLU A 140 9.18 0.69 12.11
CA GLU A 140 9.06 -0.35 13.13
C GLU A 140 8.58 0.20 14.49
N SER A 141 8.92 1.44 14.82
CA SER A 141 8.52 2.12 16.04
C SER A 141 7.13 2.76 16.01
N ASP A 142 6.46 2.79 14.85
CA ASP A 142 5.20 3.47 14.71
C ASP A 142 4.04 2.63 15.29
N ASP A 143 2.98 3.30 15.75
CA ASP A 143 1.71 2.64 16.02
C ASP A 143 1.04 2.28 14.69
N ILE A 144 1.25 1.07 14.25
CA ILE A 144 0.74 0.56 12.97
C ILE A 144 -0.80 0.64 12.92
N THR A 145 -1.46 0.35 14.04
CA THR A 145 -2.93 0.42 14.13
C THR A 145 -3.41 1.84 13.87
N PHE A 146 -2.80 2.81 14.53
CA PHE A 146 -3.15 4.22 14.35
C PHE A 146 -2.89 4.71 12.92
N GLU A 147 -1.69 4.45 12.37
CA GLU A 147 -1.32 4.93 11.05
C GLU A 147 -2.18 4.32 9.93
N VAL A 148 -2.50 3.03 10.03
CA VAL A 148 -3.37 2.37 9.04
C VAL A 148 -4.80 2.90 9.15
N GLN A 149 -5.34 3.06 10.36
CA GLN A 149 -6.67 3.67 10.54
C GLN A 149 -6.71 5.11 10.03
N ARG A 150 -5.64 5.87 10.24
CA ARG A 150 -5.48 7.23 9.69
C ARG A 150 -5.51 7.22 8.16
N ALA A 151 -4.84 6.25 7.53
CA ALA A 151 -4.87 6.09 6.07
C ALA A 151 -6.30 5.86 5.54
N PHE A 152 -7.09 5.00 6.20
CA PHE A 152 -8.48 4.74 5.84
C PHE A 152 -9.36 5.98 5.98
N ASN A 153 -9.20 6.70 7.08
CA ASN A 153 -9.95 7.94 7.32
C ASN A 153 -9.61 9.01 6.28
N LEU A 154 -8.32 9.21 6.00
CA LEU A 154 -7.87 10.17 4.99
C LEU A 154 -8.40 9.83 3.59
N ALA A 155 -8.33 8.57 3.18
CA ALA A 155 -8.77 8.16 1.86
C ALA A 155 -10.25 8.49 1.62
N LYS A 156 -11.07 8.42 2.66
CA LYS A 156 -12.53 8.65 2.60
C LYS A 156 -12.95 10.09 2.91
N SER A 157 -12.13 10.86 3.65
CA SER A 157 -12.50 12.20 4.14
C SER A 157 -12.52 13.28 3.06
N GLY A 158 -13.32 14.31 3.22
CA GLY A 158 -13.40 15.46 2.31
C GLY A 158 -13.60 15.01 0.86
N ARG A 159 -12.77 15.53 -0.07
CA ARG A 159 -12.68 14.94 -1.41
C ARG A 159 -11.93 13.61 -1.31
N PRO A 160 -12.58 12.46 -1.53
CA PRO A 160 -11.91 11.16 -1.43
C PRO A 160 -10.74 11.02 -2.40
N GLY A 161 -9.84 10.11 -2.11
CA GLY A 161 -8.70 9.88 -3.00
C GLY A 161 -7.75 8.81 -2.46
N PRO A 162 -6.73 8.44 -3.26
CA PRO A 162 -5.77 7.45 -2.88
C PRO A 162 -4.86 7.92 -1.73
N VAL A 163 -4.51 7.01 -0.85
CA VAL A 163 -3.44 7.13 0.14
C VAL A 163 -2.43 6.02 -0.14
N THR A 164 -1.16 6.39 -0.24
CA THR A 164 -0.07 5.43 -0.41
C THR A 164 0.62 5.17 0.92
N VAL A 165 0.82 3.90 1.23
CA VAL A 165 1.44 3.44 2.47
C VAL A 165 2.70 2.66 2.15
N SER A 166 3.86 3.17 2.53
CA SER A 166 5.13 2.48 2.36
C SER A 166 5.41 1.61 3.59
N TYR A 167 5.63 0.32 3.36
CA TYR A 167 5.89 -0.67 4.40
C TYR A 167 7.28 -1.29 4.20
N THR A 168 8.05 -1.35 5.29
CA THR A 168 9.43 -1.88 5.32
C THR A 168 9.53 -3.10 6.18
#